data_173d6cd121a60591ecec2f6a56f6cc24
#
_entry.id   173d6cd121a60591ecec2f6a56f6cc24
#
_cell.length_a   1.000
_cell.length_b   1.000
_cell.length_c   1.000
_cell.angle_alpha   90.00
_cell.angle_beta   90.00
_cell.angle_gamma   90.00
#
_symmetry.space_group_name_H-M   'P 1'
#
loop_
_entity.id
_entity.type
_entity.pdbx_description
1 polymer ?
#
loop_
_entity_poly.entity_id
_entity_poly.type
_entity_poly.pdbx_seq_one_letter_code
_entity_poly.pdbx_strand_id
1 'polypeptide(L)'
;MGTSYRYKCEECGYEEEFFVGGSVMSRNYAKKVEEAEEELRSAALYGKFGETIQQIMKYEREKVYINCDTDLYQCMDCRRFSVQMAKELSLNNSDFTLSVEFRHECPYCHSAFLRKSRGSITFCPGCKRFTAQLVTMGKFE
;
A
#
# COMPACT_ATOMS: atom_id res chain seq x y z
N MET A 1 14.59 5.03 2.71
CA MET A 1 14.06 5.26 4.06
C MET A 1 12.76 4.53 4.28
N GLY A 2 12.62 3.94 5.44
CA GLY A 2 11.38 3.29 5.84
C GLY A 2 10.82 3.91 7.10
N THR A 3 9.61 3.50 7.44
CA THR A 3 8.92 3.95 8.66
C THR A 3 8.49 2.73 9.46
N SER A 4 8.67 2.79 10.77
CA SER A 4 8.17 1.76 11.67
C SER A 4 6.95 2.27 12.41
N TYR A 5 5.99 1.37 12.63
CA TYR A 5 4.77 1.63 13.38
C TYR A 5 4.61 0.56 14.44
N ARG A 6 4.34 0.98 15.66
CA ARG A 6 4.09 0.05 16.76
C ARG A 6 2.72 0.32 17.34
N TYR A 7 1.86 -0.67 17.29
CA TYR A 7 0.52 -0.63 17.84
C TYR A 7 0.42 -1.48 19.09
N LYS A 8 -0.30 -0.98 20.08
CA LYS A 8 -0.51 -1.67 21.35
C LYS A 8 -1.95 -1.51 21.80
N CYS A 9 -2.52 -2.60 22.30
CA CYS A 9 -3.83 -2.60 22.95
C CYS A 9 -3.64 -2.90 24.43
N GLU A 10 -4.02 -1.95 25.29
CA GLU A 10 -3.89 -2.14 26.74
C GLU A 10 -4.95 -3.08 27.31
N GLU A 11 -6.07 -3.27 26.60
CA GLU A 11 -7.14 -4.14 27.08
C GLU A 11 -6.82 -5.63 26.95
N CYS A 12 -6.18 -6.05 25.86
CA CYS A 12 -5.87 -7.47 25.64
C CYS A 12 -4.37 -7.78 25.60
N GLY A 13 -3.51 -6.77 25.68
CA GLY A 13 -2.07 -6.96 25.65
C GLY A 13 -1.46 -7.15 24.27
N TYR A 14 -2.27 -7.00 23.22
CA TYR A 14 -1.73 -7.08 21.84
C TYR A 14 -0.69 -5.99 21.63
N GLU A 15 0.43 -6.37 21.02
CA GLU A 15 1.49 -5.44 20.65
C GLU A 15 2.24 -5.99 19.46
N GLU A 16 2.42 -5.17 18.43
CA GLU A 16 3.16 -5.56 17.24
C GLU A 16 3.78 -4.35 16.57
N GLU A 17 4.96 -4.54 15.99
CA GLU A 17 5.68 -3.51 15.27
C GLU A 17 5.76 -3.90 13.79
N PHE A 18 5.53 -2.91 12.92
CA PHE A 18 5.54 -3.09 11.47
C PHE A 18 6.53 -2.13 10.83
N PHE A 19 7.23 -2.63 9.82
CA PHE A 19 8.22 -1.86 9.06
C PHE A 19 7.70 -1.68 7.64
N VAL A 20 7.52 -0.41 7.23
CA VAL A 20 7.02 -0.06 5.90
C VAL A 20 8.07 0.74 5.16
N GLY A 21 8.10 0.55 3.83
CA GLY A 21 9.14 1.11 3.01
C GLY A 21 10.39 0.26 3.10
N GLY A 22 11.47 0.78 2.55
CA GLY A 22 12.74 0.08 2.59
C GLY A 22 13.90 1.06 2.58
N SER A 23 15.07 0.54 2.93
CA SER A 23 16.31 1.28 2.79
C SER A 23 16.62 1.48 1.30
N VAL A 24 17.03 2.69 0.92
CA VAL A 24 17.53 2.94 -0.43
C VAL A 24 18.76 2.10 -0.74
N MET A 25 19.42 1.57 0.29
CA MET A 25 20.57 0.68 0.16
C MET A 25 20.16 -0.78 -0.04
N SER A 26 18.88 -1.12 0.14
CA SER A 26 18.39 -2.47 -0.03
C SER A 26 18.11 -2.78 -1.49
N ARG A 27 18.92 -3.64 -2.09
CA ARG A 27 18.73 -4.08 -3.48
C ARG A 27 17.43 -4.87 -3.65
N ASN A 28 17.08 -5.69 -2.67
CA ASN A 28 15.87 -6.51 -2.74
C ASN A 28 14.61 -5.65 -2.77
N TYR A 29 14.56 -4.60 -1.95
CA TYR A 29 13.43 -3.69 -1.93
C TYR A 29 13.31 -2.91 -3.24
N ALA A 30 14.43 -2.32 -3.71
CA ALA A 30 14.45 -1.58 -4.97
C ALA A 30 14.02 -2.44 -6.15
N LYS A 31 14.47 -3.71 -6.17
CA LYS A 31 14.09 -4.66 -7.21
C LYS A 31 12.60 -4.99 -7.18
N LYS A 32 12.01 -5.16 -6.00
CA LYS A 32 10.57 -5.42 -5.86
C LYS A 32 9.72 -4.23 -6.34
N VAL A 33 10.14 -3.02 -6.02
CA VAL A 33 9.48 -1.79 -6.50
C VAL A 33 9.54 -1.71 -8.02
N GLU A 34 10.71 -1.94 -8.60
CA GLU A 34 10.93 -1.91 -10.04
C GLU A 34 10.08 -2.95 -10.77
N GLU A 35 10.03 -4.17 -10.25
CA GLU A 35 9.19 -5.24 -10.80
C GLU A 35 7.70 -4.88 -10.74
N ALA A 36 7.24 -4.29 -9.64
CA ALA A 36 5.86 -3.86 -9.49
C ALA A 36 5.49 -2.76 -10.48
N GLU A 37 6.37 -1.78 -10.67
CA GLU A 37 6.17 -0.70 -11.64
C GLU A 37 6.09 -1.24 -13.07
N GLU A 38 6.99 -2.16 -13.43
CA GLU A 38 7.01 -2.77 -14.76
C GLU A 38 5.74 -3.60 -15.02
N GLU A 39 5.29 -4.32 -14.02
CA GLU A 39 4.04 -5.09 -14.10
C GLU A 39 2.83 -4.18 -14.37
N LEU A 40 2.76 -3.03 -13.70
CA LEU A 40 1.70 -2.05 -13.92
C LEU A 40 1.76 -1.43 -15.33
N ARG A 41 2.95 -1.10 -15.80
CA ARG A 41 3.13 -0.57 -17.15
C ARG A 41 2.66 -1.56 -18.20
N SER A 42 3.07 -2.81 -18.06
CA SER A 42 2.67 -3.87 -18.98
C SER A 42 1.16 -4.08 -18.97
N ALA A 43 0.55 -4.11 -17.79
CA ALA A 43 -0.90 -4.26 -17.66
C ALA A 43 -1.66 -3.10 -18.31
N ALA A 44 -1.17 -1.88 -18.17
CA ALA A 44 -1.77 -0.70 -18.79
C ALA A 44 -1.68 -0.77 -20.33
N LEU A 45 -0.53 -1.19 -20.85
CA LEU A 45 -0.32 -1.34 -22.29
C LEU A 45 -1.20 -2.43 -22.91
N TYR A 46 -1.49 -3.49 -22.17
CA TYR A 46 -2.35 -4.56 -22.63
C TYR A 46 -3.84 -4.28 -22.42
N GLY A 47 -4.20 -3.11 -21.91
CA GLY A 47 -5.59 -2.68 -21.81
C GLY A 47 -6.33 -3.19 -20.58
N LYS A 48 -5.63 -3.70 -19.56
CA LYS A 48 -6.28 -4.18 -18.33
C LYS A 48 -7.08 -3.11 -17.59
N PHE A 49 -6.70 -1.83 -17.76
CA PHE A 49 -7.33 -0.72 -17.06
C PHE A 49 -8.21 0.14 -17.98
N GLY A 50 -8.52 -0.37 -19.14
CA GLY A 50 -9.38 0.28 -20.10
C GLY A 50 -8.63 0.88 -21.28
N GLU A 51 -9.39 1.22 -22.31
CA GLU A 51 -8.84 1.73 -23.55
C GLU A 51 -8.19 3.11 -23.41
N THR A 52 -8.79 3.97 -22.59
CA THR A 52 -8.28 5.33 -22.39
C THR A 52 -6.86 5.30 -21.81
N ILE A 53 -6.65 4.49 -20.77
CA ILE A 53 -5.33 4.35 -20.13
C ILE A 53 -4.35 3.70 -21.10
N GLN A 54 -4.79 2.71 -21.86
CA GLN A 54 -3.99 2.04 -22.87
C GLN A 54 -3.47 3.02 -23.93
N GLN A 55 -4.33 3.88 -24.45
CA GLN A 55 -3.95 4.88 -25.44
C GLN A 55 -2.98 5.92 -24.88
N ILE A 56 -3.22 6.40 -23.67
CA ILE A 56 -2.31 7.36 -23.04
C ILE A 56 -0.94 6.72 -22.81
N MET A 57 -0.91 5.45 -22.38
CA MET A 57 0.34 4.73 -22.16
C MET A 57 1.14 4.54 -23.46
N LYS A 58 0.45 4.35 -24.59
CA LYS A 58 1.11 4.19 -25.90
C LYS A 58 1.64 5.48 -26.46
N TYR A 59 0.88 6.57 -26.37
CA TYR A 59 1.15 7.81 -27.11
C TYR A 59 1.55 9.00 -26.24
N GLU A 60 1.21 8.98 -24.95
CA GLU A 60 1.47 10.08 -24.02
C GLU A 60 2.04 9.56 -22.70
N ARG A 61 3.01 8.65 -22.80
CA ARG A 61 3.62 7.98 -21.66
C ARG A 61 4.14 8.93 -20.59
N GLU A 62 4.60 10.10 -20.97
CA GLU A 62 5.12 11.12 -20.06
C GLU A 62 4.07 11.69 -19.10
N LYS A 63 2.79 11.49 -19.40
CA LYS A 63 1.67 11.89 -18.53
C LYS A 63 1.29 10.85 -17.50
N VAL A 64 1.92 9.66 -17.57
CA VAL A 64 1.60 8.54 -16.66
C VAL A 64 2.66 8.47 -15.57
N TYR A 65 2.20 8.52 -14.33
CA TYR A 65 3.06 8.37 -13.16
C TYR A 65 2.68 7.09 -12.44
N ILE A 66 3.66 6.27 -12.14
CA ILE A 66 3.47 5.02 -11.41
C ILE A 66 4.27 5.13 -10.13
N ASN A 67 3.60 4.89 -9.01
CA ASN A 67 4.22 4.89 -7.70
C ASN A 67 3.94 3.57 -7.00
N CYS A 68 4.99 2.86 -6.61
CA CYS A 68 4.90 1.61 -5.88
C CYS A 68 5.78 1.70 -4.65
N ASP A 69 5.18 1.47 -3.49
CA ASP A 69 5.89 1.48 -2.22
C ASP A 69 5.12 0.59 -1.24
N THR A 70 5.80 0.09 -0.22
CA THR A 70 5.12 -0.66 0.82
C THR A 70 4.34 0.28 1.74
N ASP A 71 3.22 -0.22 2.24
CA ASP A 71 2.39 0.51 3.20
C ASP A 71 1.75 -0.48 4.17
N LEU A 72 1.28 0.03 5.29
CA LEU A 72 0.61 -0.78 6.30
C LEU A 72 -0.89 -0.77 6.05
N TYR A 73 -1.46 -1.97 5.91
CA TYR A 73 -2.89 -2.16 5.71
C TYR A 73 -3.48 -2.92 6.88
N GLN A 74 -4.75 -2.67 7.15
CA GLN A 74 -5.54 -3.44 8.09
C GLN A 74 -6.76 -4.01 7.38
N CYS A 75 -7.00 -5.30 7.54
CA CYS A 75 -8.19 -5.95 7.03
C CYS A 75 -9.41 -5.55 7.86
N MET A 76 -10.47 -5.12 7.19
CA MET A 76 -11.71 -4.73 7.88
C MET A 76 -12.57 -5.93 8.28
N ASP A 77 -12.25 -7.13 7.79
CA ASP A 77 -12.96 -8.35 8.17
C ASP A 77 -12.29 -9.07 9.34
N CYS A 78 -11.00 -9.43 9.22
CA CYS A 78 -10.30 -10.15 10.29
C CYS A 78 -9.51 -9.23 11.23
N ARG A 79 -9.40 -7.95 10.92
CA ARG A 79 -8.71 -6.92 11.70
C ARG A 79 -7.19 -7.06 11.79
N ARG A 80 -6.59 -8.02 11.09
CA ARG A 80 -5.14 -8.18 11.09
C ARG A 80 -4.45 -7.14 10.22
N PHE A 81 -3.25 -6.77 10.65
CA PHE A 81 -2.39 -5.89 9.88
C PHE A 81 -1.55 -6.67 8.89
N SER A 82 -1.25 -6.05 7.76
CA SER A 82 -0.30 -6.59 6.78
C SER A 82 0.46 -5.45 6.11
N VAL A 83 1.75 -5.69 5.84
CA VAL A 83 2.58 -4.76 5.07
C VAL A 83 2.58 -5.27 3.63
N GLN A 84 2.08 -4.46 2.71
CA GLN A 84 1.94 -4.84 1.31
C GLN A 84 2.42 -3.73 0.39
N MET A 85 2.75 -4.09 -0.84
CA MET A 85 3.14 -3.14 -1.86
C MET A 85 1.92 -2.38 -2.36
N ALA A 86 1.84 -1.10 -2.03
CA ALA A 86 0.82 -0.20 -2.57
C ALA A 86 1.20 0.17 -4.00
N LYS A 87 0.27 0.01 -4.91
CA LYS A 87 0.47 0.29 -6.33
C LYS A 87 -0.50 1.36 -6.78
N GLU A 88 0.02 2.44 -7.34
CA GLU A 88 -0.78 3.56 -7.79
C GLU A 88 -0.35 3.99 -9.19
N LEU A 89 -1.33 4.18 -10.07
CA LEU A 89 -1.12 4.73 -11.39
C LEU A 89 -1.89 6.04 -11.47
N SER A 90 -1.20 7.14 -11.78
CA SER A 90 -1.79 8.47 -11.87
C SER A 90 -1.59 9.03 -13.27
N LEU A 91 -2.62 9.65 -13.79
CA LEU A 91 -2.58 10.40 -15.05
C LEU A 91 -2.68 11.88 -14.73
N ASN A 92 -1.72 12.65 -15.21
CA ASN A 92 -1.75 14.09 -15.05
C ASN A 92 -1.91 14.74 -16.42
N ASN A 93 -3.08 15.32 -16.64
CA ASN A 93 -3.42 16.05 -17.83
C ASN A 93 -3.87 17.47 -17.40
N SER A 94 -3.71 18.48 -18.28
CA SER A 94 -4.12 19.84 -18.01
C SER A 94 -5.64 19.95 -17.68
N ASP A 95 -6.44 19.04 -18.20
CA ASP A 95 -7.90 19.06 -18.06
C ASP A 95 -8.40 18.23 -16.86
N PHE A 96 -7.66 17.19 -16.45
CA PHE A 96 -8.09 16.33 -15.36
C PHE A 96 -6.91 15.55 -14.76
N THR A 97 -7.12 15.09 -13.54
CA THR A 97 -6.21 14.15 -12.87
C THR A 97 -6.98 12.90 -12.50
N LEU A 98 -6.46 11.75 -12.91
CA LEU A 98 -7.03 10.45 -12.60
C LEU A 98 -6.02 9.63 -11.83
N SER A 99 -6.44 9.07 -10.71
CA SER A 99 -5.59 8.19 -9.91
C SER A 99 -6.30 6.86 -9.69
N VAL A 100 -5.61 5.76 -9.96
CA VAL A 100 -6.13 4.41 -9.76
C VAL A 100 -5.23 3.70 -8.76
N GLU A 101 -5.81 3.30 -7.64
CA GLU A 101 -5.13 2.50 -6.63
C GLU A 101 -5.57 1.04 -6.76
N PHE A 102 -4.60 0.12 -6.75
CA PHE A 102 -4.87 -1.30 -6.91
C PHE A 102 -5.08 -1.95 -5.56
N ARG A 103 -6.17 -2.70 -5.44
CA ARG A 103 -6.53 -3.37 -4.20
C ARG A 103 -5.78 -4.69 -4.05
N HIS A 104 -5.46 -4.99 -2.81
CA HIS A 104 -4.83 -6.23 -2.41
C HIS A 104 -5.81 -7.08 -1.61
N GLU A 105 -5.49 -8.35 -1.48
CA GLU A 105 -6.24 -9.25 -0.61
C GLU A 105 -5.53 -9.39 0.72
N CYS A 106 -6.31 -9.61 1.77
CA CYS A 106 -5.76 -9.96 3.07
C CYS A 106 -5.05 -11.32 2.99
N PRO A 107 -3.77 -11.42 3.42
CA PRO A 107 -3.05 -12.69 3.35
C PRO A 107 -3.58 -13.75 4.31
N TYR A 108 -4.44 -13.37 5.24
CA TYR A 108 -4.96 -14.30 6.26
C TYR A 108 -6.37 -14.80 5.95
N CYS A 109 -7.29 -13.92 5.55
CA CYS A 109 -8.68 -14.29 5.27
C CYS A 109 -9.12 -14.07 3.83
N HIS A 110 -8.25 -13.58 2.98
CA HIS A 110 -8.47 -13.31 1.55
C HIS A 110 -9.55 -12.26 1.25
N SER A 111 -9.93 -11.46 2.24
CA SER A 111 -10.85 -10.34 2.04
C SER A 111 -10.21 -9.26 1.19
N ALA A 112 -11.01 -8.61 0.36
CA ALA A 112 -10.59 -7.45 -0.42
C ALA A 112 -10.79 -6.14 0.35
N PHE A 113 -11.32 -6.18 1.56
CA PHE A 113 -11.61 -5.00 2.37
C PHE A 113 -10.41 -4.59 3.22
N LEU A 114 -9.36 -4.13 2.55
CA LEU A 114 -8.16 -3.60 3.20
C LEU A 114 -8.19 -2.08 3.20
N ARG A 115 -7.76 -1.49 4.31
CA ARG A 115 -7.60 -0.04 4.43
C ARG A 115 -6.19 0.28 4.89
N LYS A 116 -5.63 1.37 4.39
CA LYS A 116 -4.34 1.86 4.87
C LYS A 116 -4.49 2.27 6.34
N SER A 117 -3.58 1.80 7.19
CA SER A 117 -3.60 2.14 8.61
C SER A 117 -2.93 3.49 8.80
N ARG A 118 -3.73 4.53 9.01
CA ARG A 118 -3.26 5.92 9.14
C ARG A 118 -3.61 6.56 10.47
N GLY A 119 -4.48 5.93 11.24
CA GLY A 119 -4.98 6.49 12.48
C GLY A 119 -4.09 6.19 13.68
N SER A 120 -4.17 7.07 14.69
CA SER A 120 -3.51 6.84 15.98
C SER A 120 -4.23 5.79 16.82
N ILE A 121 -5.52 5.56 16.55
CA ILE A 121 -6.32 4.50 17.17
C ILE A 121 -6.99 3.70 16.06
N THR A 122 -6.97 2.39 16.18
CA THR A 122 -7.56 1.49 15.20
C THR A 122 -8.08 0.21 15.85
N PHE A 123 -8.67 -0.69 15.07
CA PHE A 123 -9.15 -1.96 15.58
C PHE A 123 -8.00 -2.86 16.02
N CYS A 124 -8.16 -3.48 17.18
CA CYS A 124 -7.17 -4.43 17.69
C CYS A 124 -7.36 -5.80 17.02
N PRO A 125 -6.32 -6.38 16.43
CA PRO A 125 -6.41 -7.75 15.87
C PRO A 125 -6.72 -8.82 16.91
N GLY A 126 -6.34 -8.58 18.17
CA GLY A 126 -6.57 -9.54 19.25
C GLY A 126 -8.00 -9.55 19.77
N CYS A 127 -8.49 -8.42 20.27
CA CYS A 127 -9.83 -8.34 20.88
C CYS A 127 -10.90 -7.80 19.94
N LYS A 128 -10.56 -7.39 18.73
CA LYS A 128 -11.47 -6.87 17.70
C LYS A 128 -12.17 -5.55 18.05
N ARG A 129 -11.78 -4.91 19.15
CA ARG A 129 -12.31 -3.61 19.56
C ARG A 129 -11.46 -2.47 18.99
N PHE A 130 -12.01 -1.28 18.98
CA PHE A 130 -11.31 -0.06 18.53
C PHE A 130 -10.42 0.48 19.63
N THR A 131 -9.40 -0.29 20.01
CA THR A 131 -8.57 -0.07 21.21
C THR A 131 -7.05 -0.16 20.94
N ALA A 132 -6.64 -0.44 19.73
CA ALA A 132 -5.22 -0.47 19.38
C ALA A 132 -4.72 0.96 19.16
N GLN A 133 -3.65 1.33 19.87
CA GLN A 133 -3.07 2.67 19.81
C GLN A 133 -1.70 2.64 19.18
N LEU A 134 -1.43 3.63 18.34
CA LEU A 134 -0.09 3.85 17.80
C LEU A 134 0.78 4.47 18.89
N VAL A 135 1.66 3.66 19.48
CA VAL A 135 2.50 4.10 20.60
C VAL A 135 3.87 4.60 20.16
N THR A 136 4.34 4.15 18.99
CA THR A 136 5.62 4.58 18.46
C THR A 136 5.56 4.65 16.94
N MET A 137 6.12 5.71 16.39
CA MET A 137 6.35 5.85 14.96
C MET A 137 7.77 6.35 14.76
N GLY A 138 8.59 5.60 14.04
CA GLY A 138 9.98 5.93 13.81
C GLY A 138 10.36 5.81 12.35
N LYS A 139 11.57 6.26 12.06
CA LYS A 139 12.16 6.12 10.72
C LYS A 139 13.40 5.24 10.81
N PHE A 140 13.63 4.45 9.77
CA PHE A 140 14.82 3.62 9.64
C PHE A 140 15.36 3.67 8.20
N GLU A 141 16.59 3.26 8.02
CA GLU A 141 17.22 3.16 6.71
C GLU A 141 17.52 1.72 6.32
#